data_946dc0e9e84c8856ea826f45ccec50b1
#
_entry.id   946dc0e9e84c8856ea826f45ccec50b1
#
_cell.length_a   1.000
_cell.length_b   1.000
_cell.length_c   1.000
_cell.angle_alpha   90.00
_cell.angle_beta   90.00
_cell.angle_gamma   90.00
#
_symmetry.space_group_name_H-M   'P 1'
#
loop_
_entity.id
_entity.type
_entity.pdbx_description
1 polymer ?
#
loop_
_entity_poly.entity_id
_entity_poly.type
_entity_poly.pdbx_seq_one_letter_code
_entity_poly.pdbx_strand_id
1 'polypeptide(L)'
;IRYRNTHNPEYIRKDPAHIVALRKLDRYRGNKMWVPEKQKAFYSGITDTLREYIAERYGFGAMEMTTAEIFSEMKSTDAPENLVKEARELFERADFVKFAKYIASDDDNASVLPVAVKFVTGTYQADIQAEEASAAEVEPSKEGGE
;
A
#
# COMPACT_ATOMS: atom_id res chain seq x y z
N ILE A 1 -27.42 -7.68 3.12
CA ILE A 1 -27.18 -8.14 2.92
C ILE A 1 -26.96 -8.46 2.84
N ARG A 2 -27.06 -8.35 2.67
CA ARG A 2 -26.63 -8.82 2.32
C ARG A 2 -26.66 -9.64 2.21
N TYR A 3 -27.27 -9.83 1.75
CA TYR A 3 -27.20 -10.67 1.45
C TYR A 3 -27.30 -11.23 1.03
N ARG A 4 -27.40 -11.09 0.73
CA ARG A 4 -27.57 -11.70 0.18
C ARG A 4 -27.32 -12.20 -0.22
N ASN A 5 -27.35 -12.34 -0.42
CA ASN A 5 -27.11 -12.98 -0.77
C ASN A 5 -26.74 -13.46 -0.54
N THR A 6 -26.63 -13.34 -0.15
CA THR A 6 -26.15 -13.83 0.14
C THR A 6 -25.84 -14.68 0.42
N HIS A 7 -26.09 -14.41 0.86
CA HIS A 7 -25.79 -15.57 1.31
C HIS A 7 -24.58 -16.25 0.83
N ASN A 8 -24.30 -16.35 -0.28
CA ASN A 8 -23.08 -16.87 -0.90
C ASN A 8 -22.01 -15.81 -0.83
N PRO A 9 -20.93 -16.03 -0.07
CA PRO A 9 -19.91 -14.99 0.11
C PRO A 9 -19.24 -14.58 -1.19
N GLU A 10 -19.29 -15.43 -2.20
CA GLU A 10 -18.66 -15.08 -3.47
C GLU A 10 -19.35 -13.93 -4.16
N TYR A 11 -20.58 -13.69 -3.83
CA TYR A 11 -21.28 -12.54 -4.37
C TYR A 11 -21.01 -11.26 -3.64
N ILE A 12 -20.37 -11.34 -2.48
CA ILE A 12 -20.01 -10.14 -1.76
C ILE A 12 -18.82 -9.55 -2.45
N ARG A 13 -19.03 -8.41 -3.07
CA ARG A 13 -17.99 -7.77 -3.83
C ARG A 13 -17.03 -7.08 -2.89
N LYS A 14 -15.78 -7.47 -2.94
CA LYS A 14 -14.73 -6.76 -2.21
C LYS A 14 -14.30 -5.55 -3.00
N ASP A 15 -14.10 -4.43 -2.31
CA ASP A 15 -13.48 -3.30 -2.95
C ASP A 15 -12.03 -3.63 -3.31
N PRO A 16 -11.53 -3.06 -4.40
CA PRO A 16 -10.12 -3.28 -4.76
C PRO A 16 -9.18 -2.84 -3.65
N ALA A 17 -8.03 -3.50 -3.57
CA ALA A 17 -7.07 -3.25 -2.51
C ALA A 17 -6.67 -1.78 -2.41
N HIS A 18 -6.45 -1.11 -3.55
CA HIS A 18 -6.04 0.29 -3.53
C HIS A 18 -7.14 1.20 -3.01
N ILE A 19 -8.40 0.88 -3.28
CA ILE A 19 -9.53 1.68 -2.79
C ILE A 19 -9.64 1.56 -1.27
N VAL A 20 -9.52 0.33 -0.75
CA VAL A 20 -9.59 0.11 0.69
C VAL A 20 -8.45 0.85 1.39
N ALA A 21 -7.23 0.74 0.83
CA ALA A 21 -6.07 1.39 1.43
C ALA A 21 -6.22 2.91 1.43
N LEU A 22 -6.62 3.49 0.29
CA LEU A 22 -6.75 4.94 0.20
C LEU A 22 -7.85 5.46 1.13
N ARG A 23 -8.94 4.70 1.28
CA ARG A 23 -10.01 5.07 2.20
C ARG A 23 -9.49 5.10 3.64
N LYS A 24 -8.72 4.10 4.02
CA LYS A 24 -8.17 4.05 5.37
C LYS A 24 -7.13 5.15 5.62
N LEU A 25 -6.30 5.42 4.61
CA LEU A 25 -5.31 6.49 4.73
C LEU A 25 -5.96 7.86 4.85
N ASP A 26 -7.10 8.04 4.21
CA ASP A 26 -7.78 9.33 4.22
C ASP A 26 -8.22 9.73 5.62
N ARG A 27 -8.37 8.78 6.54
CA ARG A 27 -8.75 9.07 7.92
C ARG A 27 -7.71 9.91 8.65
N TYR A 28 -6.48 9.91 8.16
CA TYR A 28 -5.38 10.65 8.79
C TYR A 28 -5.21 12.04 8.21
N ARG A 29 -6.01 12.40 7.22
CA ARG A 29 -5.90 13.68 6.54
C ARG A 29 -6.44 14.79 7.43
N GLY A 30 -5.71 15.91 7.51
CA GLY A 30 -6.19 17.11 8.19
C GLY A 30 -6.11 17.10 9.69
N ASN A 31 -5.64 16.02 10.30
CA ASN A 31 -5.50 15.93 11.75
C ASN A 31 -4.04 15.87 12.14
N LYS A 32 -3.72 16.46 13.28
CA LYS A 32 -2.35 16.39 13.80
C LYS A 32 -2.17 15.09 14.56
N MET A 33 -2.29 14.00 13.84
CA MET A 33 -2.17 12.66 14.43
C MET A 33 -0.74 12.36 14.84
N TRP A 34 0.21 13.16 14.37
CA TRP A 34 1.62 12.93 14.61
C TRP A 34 2.15 13.66 15.85
N VAL A 35 1.29 14.32 16.65
CA VAL A 35 1.79 14.90 17.89
C VAL A 35 2.41 13.81 18.76
N PRO A 36 3.40 14.13 19.60
CA PRO A 36 4.19 13.10 20.27
C PRO A 36 3.37 12.02 20.95
N GLU A 37 2.27 12.39 21.61
CA GLU A 37 1.43 11.45 22.34
C GLU A 37 0.74 10.45 21.40
N LYS A 38 0.59 10.80 20.13
CA LYS A 38 -0.14 9.98 19.16
C LYS A 38 0.74 9.43 18.05
N GLN A 39 2.02 9.74 18.08
CA GLN A 39 2.93 9.39 16.98
C GLN A 39 2.98 7.89 16.76
N LYS A 40 3.08 7.13 17.84
CA LYS A 40 3.17 5.67 17.72
C LYS A 40 1.92 5.11 17.04
N ALA A 41 0.74 5.55 17.49
CA ALA A 41 -0.51 5.08 16.89
C ALA A 41 -0.63 5.52 15.43
N PHE A 42 -0.18 6.73 15.12
CA PHE A 42 -0.22 7.25 13.75
C PHE A 42 0.64 6.40 12.84
N TYR A 43 1.91 6.17 13.21
CA TYR A 43 2.79 5.36 12.37
C TYR A 43 2.31 3.91 12.25
N SER A 44 1.80 3.36 13.36
CA SER A 44 1.27 1.99 13.32
C SER A 44 0.08 1.88 12.40
N GLY A 45 -0.84 2.83 12.48
CA GLY A 45 -2.04 2.79 11.62
C GLY A 45 -1.70 2.91 10.15
N ILE A 46 -0.77 3.80 9.81
CA ILE A 46 -0.37 3.98 8.41
C ILE A 46 0.34 2.71 7.90
N THR A 47 1.32 2.19 8.66
CA THR A 47 2.05 1.03 8.18
C THR A 47 1.18 -0.23 8.18
N ASP A 48 0.24 -0.36 9.11
CA ASP A 48 -0.69 -1.49 9.07
C ASP A 48 -1.56 -1.43 7.81
N THR A 49 -1.99 -0.24 7.42
CA THR A 49 -2.75 -0.06 6.19
C THR A 49 -1.92 -0.47 4.99
N LEU A 50 -0.66 -0.08 4.95
CA LEU A 50 0.23 -0.46 3.84
C LEU A 50 0.54 -1.96 3.86
N ARG A 51 0.69 -2.56 5.04
CA ARG A 51 0.88 -4.01 5.13
C ARG A 51 -0.31 -4.75 4.53
N GLU A 52 -1.51 -4.31 4.88
CA GLU A 52 -2.71 -4.92 4.35
C GLU A 52 -2.78 -4.78 2.83
N TYR A 53 -2.47 -3.60 2.33
CA TYR A 53 -2.45 -3.35 0.88
C TYR A 53 -1.44 -4.25 0.19
N ILE A 54 -0.22 -4.34 0.74
CA ILE A 54 0.85 -5.16 0.16
C ILE A 54 0.42 -6.64 0.14
N ALA A 55 -0.16 -7.11 1.25
CA ALA A 55 -0.59 -8.50 1.32
C ALA A 55 -1.65 -8.81 0.26
N GLU A 56 -2.64 -7.94 0.13
CA GLU A 56 -3.71 -8.13 -0.85
C GLU A 56 -3.19 -8.01 -2.28
N ARG A 57 -2.37 -7.01 -2.53
CA ARG A 57 -1.94 -6.66 -3.88
C ARG A 57 -0.88 -7.63 -4.41
N TYR A 58 0.06 -8.03 -3.55
CA TYR A 58 1.20 -8.84 -4.00
C TYR A 58 1.14 -10.29 -3.53
N GLY A 59 0.16 -10.62 -2.68
CA GLY A 59 -0.15 -12.03 -2.38
C GLY A 59 0.75 -12.73 -1.40
N PHE A 60 1.46 -12.00 -0.53
CA PHE A 60 2.24 -12.65 0.51
C PHE A 60 1.85 -12.10 1.88
N GLY A 61 2.25 -12.79 2.95
CA GLY A 61 1.74 -12.54 4.29
C GLY A 61 2.36 -11.34 5.00
N ALA A 62 2.26 -10.17 4.40
CA ALA A 62 2.92 -8.96 4.92
C ALA A 62 2.47 -8.59 6.33
N MET A 63 1.24 -8.97 6.72
CA MET A 63 0.72 -8.60 8.05
C MET A 63 1.54 -9.23 9.18
N GLU A 64 2.18 -10.37 8.93
CA GLU A 64 2.94 -11.08 9.94
C GLU A 64 4.45 -11.00 9.72
N MET A 65 4.88 -10.14 8.82
CA MET A 65 6.29 -10.02 8.48
C MET A 65 6.92 -8.79 9.11
N THR A 66 8.22 -8.88 9.36
CA THR A 66 9.00 -7.72 9.75
C THR A 66 9.22 -6.82 8.55
N THR A 67 9.66 -5.60 8.81
CA THR A 67 9.99 -4.67 7.73
C THR A 67 11.00 -5.30 6.77
N ALA A 68 12.06 -5.91 7.31
CA ALA A 68 13.08 -6.53 6.46
C ALA A 68 12.50 -7.63 5.60
N GLU A 69 11.60 -8.45 6.16
CA GLU A 69 11.00 -9.55 5.41
C GLU A 69 10.10 -9.03 4.31
N ILE A 70 9.29 -8.01 4.61
CA ILE A 70 8.40 -7.43 3.59
C ILE A 70 9.20 -6.92 2.40
N PHE A 71 10.26 -6.17 2.67
CA PHE A 71 10.99 -5.53 1.57
C PHE A 71 11.97 -6.49 0.89
N SER A 72 12.29 -7.61 1.52
CA SER A 72 12.94 -8.70 0.82
C SER A 72 12.00 -9.34 -0.20
N GLU A 73 10.73 -9.59 0.21
CA GLU A 73 9.72 -10.14 -0.71
C GLU A 73 9.40 -9.17 -1.84
N MET A 74 9.38 -7.87 -1.55
CA MET A 74 9.06 -6.88 -2.57
C MET A 74 10.06 -6.87 -3.72
N LYS A 75 11.28 -7.34 -3.49
CA LYS A 75 12.29 -7.43 -4.56
C LYS A 75 11.86 -8.37 -5.68
N SER A 76 11.01 -9.34 -5.38
CA SER A 76 10.54 -10.30 -6.37
C SER A 76 9.30 -9.81 -7.12
N THR A 77 8.82 -8.62 -6.80
CA THR A 77 7.65 -8.05 -7.46
C THR A 77 8.09 -7.06 -8.52
N ASP A 78 7.13 -6.63 -9.33
CA ASP A 78 7.37 -5.62 -10.35
C ASP A 78 7.05 -4.20 -9.87
N ALA A 79 6.93 -4.00 -8.55
CA ALA A 79 6.68 -2.67 -8.01
C ALA A 79 7.85 -1.74 -8.35
N PRO A 80 7.58 -0.49 -8.74
CA PRO A 80 8.65 0.45 -9.08
C PRO A 80 9.62 0.66 -7.92
N GLU A 81 10.91 0.62 -8.22
CA GLU A 81 11.95 0.64 -7.19
C GLU A 81 11.90 1.91 -6.35
N ASN A 82 11.62 3.05 -6.97
CA ASN A 82 11.59 4.31 -6.22
C ASN A 82 10.46 4.33 -5.19
N LEU A 83 9.32 3.73 -5.53
CA LEU A 83 8.20 3.65 -4.61
C LEU A 83 8.49 2.67 -3.48
N VAL A 84 9.13 1.56 -3.80
CA VAL A 84 9.51 0.57 -2.79
C VAL A 84 10.51 1.18 -1.82
N LYS A 85 11.48 1.94 -2.32
CA LYS A 85 12.48 2.57 -1.48
C LYS A 85 11.85 3.55 -0.50
N GLU A 86 10.94 4.38 -0.97
CA GLU A 86 10.28 5.36 -0.12
C GLU A 86 9.43 4.67 0.95
N ALA A 87 8.73 3.61 0.56
CA ALA A 87 7.91 2.86 1.51
C ALA A 87 8.79 2.20 2.56
N ARG A 88 9.93 1.64 2.15
CA ARG A 88 10.83 1.00 3.10
C ARG A 88 11.34 2.00 4.12
N GLU A 89 11.71 3.19 3.66
CA GLU A 89 12.18 4.23 4.57
C GLU A 89 11.10 4.62 5.57
N LEU A 90 9.86 4.69 5.11
CA LEU A 90 8.73 4.97 5.99
C LEU A 90 8.56 3.87 7.04
N PHE A 91 8.62 2.61 6.62
CA PHE A 91 8.49 1.49 7.53
C PHE A 91 9.62 1.46 8.56
N GLU A 92 10.85 1.75 8.12
CA GLU A 92 11.99 1.78 9.03
C GLU A 92 11.84 2.90 10.06
N ARG A 93 11.39 4.07 9.63
CA ARG A 93 11.12 5.17 10.57
C ARG A 93 10.02 4.78 11.54
N ALA A 94 8.98 4.11 11.04
CA ALA A 94 7.89 3.65 11.90
C ALA A 94 8.40 2.68 12.97
N ASP A 95 9.33 1.80 12.60
CA ASP A 95 9.91 0.88 13.57
C ASP A 95 10.64 1.62 14.68
N PHE A 96 11.39 2.67 14.34
CA PHE A 96 12.07 3.49 15.35
C PHE A 96 11.06 4.17 16.27
N VAL A 97 10.00 4.71 15.71
CA VAL A 97 8.96 5.36 16.51
C VAL A 97 8.29 4.35 17.45
N LYS A 98 7.99 3.15 16.93
CA LYS A 98 7.25 2.17 17.69
C LYS A 98 8.09 1.47 18.76
N PHE A 99 9.35 1.19 18.44
CA PHE A 99 10.14 0.29 19.29
C PHE A 99 11.34 0.95 19.97
N ALA A 100 11.80 2.08 19.48
CA ALA A 100 12.98 2.73 20.01
C ALA A 100 12.69 4.07 20.69
N LYS A 101 11.43 4.39 20.89
CA LYS A 101 10.98 5.66 21.49
C LYS A 101 11.55 6.87 20.77
N TYR A 102 11.75 6.73 19.49
CA TYR A 102 12.22 7.81 18.65
C TYR A 102 11.07 8.76 18.36
N ILE A 103 11.33 10.05 18.43
CA ILE A 103 10.34 11.07 18.07
C ILE A 103 10.79 11.68 16.76
N ALA A 104 10.01 11.45 15.71
CA ALA A 104 10.35 11.96 14.38
C ALA A 104 10.09 13.47 14.32
N SER A 105 10.79 14.13 13.40
CA SER A 105 10.63 15.56 13.20
C SER A 105 9.25 15.85 12.59
N ASP A 106 8.83 17.11 12.69
CA ASP A 106 7.56 17.52 12.08
C ASP A 106 7.59 17.31 10.56
N ASP A 107 8.72 17.58 9.92
CA ASP A 107 8.84 17.38 8.47
C ASP A 107 8.70 15.90 8.12
N ASP A 108 9.35 15.03 8.87
CA ASP A 108 9.21 13.59 8.64
C ASP A 108 7.78 13.14 8.83
N ASN A 109 7.14 13.63 9.90
CA ASN A 109 5.76 13.25 10.20
C ASN A 109 4.81 13.74 9.10
N ALA A 110 5.03 14.94 8.61
CA ALA A 110 4.18 15.49 7.56
C ALA A 110 4.34 14.73 6.24
N SER A 111 5.45 14.03 6.04
CA SER A 111 5.69 13.27 4.82
C SER A 111 5.04 11.89 4.83
N VAL A 112 4.60 11.40 5.99
CA VAL A 112 4.15 10.02 6.13
C VAL A 112 2.95 9.73 5.25
N LEU A 113 1.90 10.52 5.38
CA LEU A 113 0.68 10.28 4.62
C LEU A 113 0.89 10.44 3.11
N PRO A 114 1.54 11.52 2.64
CA PRO A 114 1.81 11.63 1.20
C PRO A 114 2.63 10.47 0.64
N VAL A 115 3.63 9.98 1.37
CA VAL A 115 4.42 8.84 0.90
C VAL A 115 3.56 7.58 0.82
N ALA A 116 2.73 7.35 1.84
CA ALA A 116 1.84 6.18 1.84
C ALA A 116 0.85 6.24 0.68
N VAL A 117 0.22 7.39 0.46
CA VAL A 117 -0.72 7.57 -0.65
C VAL A 117 -0.01 7.37 -1.98
N LYS A 118 1.18 7.93 -2.13
CA LYS A 118 1.95 7.81 -3.37
C LYS A 118 2.31 6.36 -3.65
N PHE A 119 2.67 5.60 -2.61
CA PHE A 119 2.98 4.19 -2.79
C PHE A 119 1.78 3.43 -3.34
N VAL A 120 0.60 3.63 -2.74
CA VAL A 120 -0.60 2.92 -3.16
C VAL A 120 -1.00 3.33 -4.57
N THR A 121 -1.10 4.64 -4.83
CA THR A 121 -1.54 5.11 -6.15
C THR A 121 -0.52 4.80 -7.22
N GLY A 122 0.76 4.93 -6.90
CA GLY A 122 1.83 4.69 -7.89
C GLY A 122 1.96 3.23 -8.27
N THR A 123 1.85 2.32 -7.30
CA THR A 123 1.90 0.90 -7.62
C THR A 123 0.65 0.46 -8.39
N TYR A 124 -0.50 1.03 -8.05
CA TYR A 124 -1.71 0.73 -8.80
C TYR A 124 -1.62 1.24 -10.24
N GLN A 125 -1.12 2.47 -10.44
CA GLN A 125 -0.98 3.02 -11.79
C GLN A 125 0.03 2.24 -12.62
N ALA A 126 1.13 1.81 -12.02
CA ALA A 126 2.12 0.99 -12.72
C ALA A 126 1.50 -0.31 -13.19
N ASP A 127 0.62 -0.88 -12.37
CA ASP A 127 -0.08 -2.11 -12.69
C ASP A 127 -1.00 -1.93 -13.91
N ILE A 128 -1.77 -0.86 -13.90
CA ILE A 128 -2.66 -0.54 -15.01
C ILE A 128 -1.87 -0.33 -16.30
N GLN A 129 -0.76 0.39 -16.21
CA GLN A 129 0.08 0.63 -17.38
C GLN A 129 0.67 -0.67 -17.93
N ALA A 130 1.06 -1.58 -17.06
CA ALA A 130 1.57 -2.87 -17.49
C ALA A 130 0.50 -3.68 -18.22
N GLU A 131 -0.73 -3.66 -17.71
CA GLU A 131 -1.83 -4.35 -18.36
C GLU A 131 -2.13 -3.76 -19.72
N GLU A 132 -2.11 -2.44 -19.83
CA GLU A 132 -2.37 -1.77 -21.09
C GLU A 132 -1.29 -2.06 -22.12
N ALA A 133 -0.04 -2.10 -21.67
CA ALA A 133 1.07 -2.43 -22.55
C ALA A 133 0.95 -3.86 -23.09
N SER A 134 0.56 -4.79 -22.22
CA SER A 134 0.33 -6.17 -22.63
C SER A 134 -0.77 -6.28 -23.67
N ALA A 135 -1.87 -5.57 -23.45
CA ALA A 135 -2.99 -5.58 -24.38
C ALA A 135 -2.59 -5.00 -25.73
N ALA A 136 -1.81 -3.92 -25.69
CA ALA A 136 -1.35 -3.29 -26.95
C ALA A 136 -0.45 -4.21 -27.75
N GLU A 137 0.38 -5.00 -27.06
CA GLU A 137 1.25 -5.95 -27.74
C GLU A 137 0.45 -7.04 -28.44
N VAL A 138 -0.63 -7.48 -27.79
CA VAL A 138 -1.43 -8.56 -28.36
C VAL A 138 -2.20 -8.11 -29.60
N GLU A 139 -2.78 -6.93 -29.56
CA GLU A 139 -3.64 -6.46 -30.66
C GLU A 139 -2.93 -6.34 -32.00
N PRO A 140 -1.75 -5.70 -32.08
CA PRO A 140 -1.07 -5.65 -33.38
C PRO A 140 -0.76 -7.01 -33.94
N SER A 141 -0.45 -7.97 -33.08
CA SER A 141 -0.21 -9.33 -33.54
C SER A 141 -1.41 -9.93 -34.23
N LYS A 142 -2.59 -9.74 -33.65
CA LYS A 142 -3.82 -10.26 -34.24
C LYS A 142 -4.08 -9.64 -35.59
N GLU A 143 -3.88 -8.35 -35.69
CA GLU A 143 -4.11 -7.66 -36.96
C GLU A 143 -3.10 -8.10 -38.00
N GLY A 144 -1.87 -8.31 -37.58
CA GLY A 144 -0.85 -8.79 -38.50
C GLY A 144 -1.17 -10.16 -39.08
N GLY A 145 -1.98 -10.93 -38.40
CA GLY A 145 -2.37 -12.24 -38.85
C GLY A 145 -3.36 -12.24 -40.01
N GLU A 146 -3.90 -11.11 -40.32
CA GLU A 146 -4.82 -11.01 -41.44
C GLU A 146 -4.08 -10.98 -42.74
#